data_c3ae5e056ea1d9abc15500ef41900545
#
_entry.id   c3ae5e056ea1d9abc15500ef41900545
#
_cell.length_a   1.000
_cell.length_b   1.000
_cell.length_c   1.000
_cell.angle_alpha   90.00
_cell.angle_beta   90.00
_cell.angle_gamma   90.00
#
_symmetry.space_group_name_H-M   'P 1'
#
loop_
_entity.id
_entity.type
_entity.pdbx_description
1 polymer ?
#
loop_
_entity_poly.entity_id
_entity_poly.type
_entity_poly.pdbx_seq_one_letter_code
_entity_poly.pdbx_strand_id
1 'polypeptide(L)'
;MRSWIEFFTYIKQTYNFNPTTVVDVGVATDTPELYQHFPNARYLFVEPLVEFEPSLQTLCQTYNGTYMLAAAGATDGELTIQVSPDLGGTSKFELINAEIFDMKSRTVPQFRIDTMWNTLELVGPAMLKVDVQGAEIEVLQGAEATLDNFEIIVLEVGLTEVYVGQPIFHDYIAYMAQRNYVVYDIIHAGYGDTGLLCQIDLVFVKRTGQFRQDLRSIIDKEKAQSLNNYKGIKRNDNI
;
A
#
# COMPACT_ATOMS: atom_id res chain seq x y z
N MET A 1 -10.17 12.90 4.36
CA MET A 1 -9.01 12.00 4.21
C MET A 1 -8.64 11.53 5.60
N ARG A 2 -8.49 10.23 5.81
CA ARG A 2 -8.00 9.65 7.05
C ARG A 2 -6.47 9.66 7.05
N SER A 3 -5.87 9.73 8.24
CA SER A 3 -4.46 9.37 8.40
C SER A 3 -4.29 7.84 8.38
N TRP A 4 -3.05 7.36 8.26
CA TRP A 4 -2.70 5.95 8.38
C TRP A 4 -3.26 5.33 9.67
N ILE A 5 -3.06 5.99 10.83
CA ILE A 5 -3.55 5.56 12.13
C ILE A 5 -5.08 5.45 12.15
N GLU A 6 -5.77 6.49 11.67
CA GLU A 6 -7.24 6.49 11.61
C GLU A 6 -7.79 5.40 10.70
N PHE A 7 -7.13 5.16 9.56
CA PHE A 7 -7.53 4.12 8.62
C PHE A 7 -7.37 2.73 9.24
N PHE A 8 -6.19 2.40 9.79
CA PHE A 8 -5.98 1.08 10.38
C PHE A 8 -6.85 0.85 11.61
N THR A 9 -7.03 1.87 12.44
CA THR A 9 -7.99 1.80 13.57
C THR A 9 -9.40 1.49 13.06
N TYR A 10 -9.83 2.19 12.02
CA TYR A 10 -11.15 2.02 11.43
C TYR A 10 -11.38 0.60 10.89
N ILE A 11 -10.46 0.07 10.10
CA ILE A 11 -10.62 -1.28 9.52
C ILE A 11 -10.59 -2.38 10.58
N LYS A 12 -9.77 -2.23 11.62
CA LYS A 12 -9.76 -3.16 12.76
C LYS A 12 -11.08 -3.14 13.52
N GLN A 13 -11.58 -1.97 13.87
CA GLN A 13 -12.79 -1.83 14.66
C GLN A 13 -14.06 -2.19 13.88
N THR A 14 -14.11 -1.81 12.60
CA THR A 14 -15.34 -1.97 11.79
C THR A 14 -15.46 -3.36 11.19
N TYR A 15 -14.33 -3.93 10.74
CA TYR A 15 -14.32 -5.21 10.00
C TYR A 15 -13.62 -6.34 10.76
N ASN A 16 -13.07 -6.07 11.94
CA ASN A 16 -12.24 -7.01 12.69
C ASN A 16 -11.10 -7.59 11.83
N PHE A 17 -10.57 -6.76 10.92
CA PHE A 17 -9.53 -7.21 10.01
C PHE A 17 -8.18 -7.27 10.70
N ASN A 18 -7.57 -8.45 10.64
CA ASN A 18 -6.22 -8.73 11.10
C ASN A 18 -5.53 -9.58 10.02
N PRO A 19 -4.62 -9.02 9.23
CA PRO A 19 -3.92 -9.77 8.20
C PRO A 19 -3.03 -10.84 8.83
N THR A 20 -2.98 -12.02 8.21
CA THR A 20 -2.02 -13.07 8.56
C THR A 20 -0.62 -12.68 8.10
N THR A 21 -0.54 -12.06 6.92
CA THR A 21 0.71 -11.60 6.31
C THR A 21 0.61 -10.13 5.92
N VAL A 22 1.69 -9.40 6.14
CA VAL A 22 1.92 -8.06 5.59
C VAL A 22 3.19 -8.09 4.75
N VAL A 23 3.08 -7.67 3.49
CA VAL A 23 4.22 -7.45 2.60
C VAL A 23 4.40 -5.94 2.48
N ASP A 24 5.55 -5.44 2.93
CA ASP A 24 5.94 -4.03 2.83
C ASP A 24 7.11 -3.91 1.85
N VAL A 25 6.87 -3.23 0.74
CA VAL A 25 7.82 -3.05 -0.36
C VAL A 25 8.23 -1.58 -0.44
N GLY A 26 9.53 -1.34 -0.43
CA GLY A 26 10.10 -0.01 -0.25
C GLY A 26 9.99 0.42 1.21
N VAL A 27 10.63 -0.36 2.08
CA VAL A 27 10.54 -0.17 3.54
C VAL A 27 11.31 1.06 3.99
N ALA A 28 12.45 1.36 3.34
CA ALA A 28 13.43 2.33 3.82
C ALA A 28 13.77 2.09 5.30
N THR A 29 13.39 3.01 6.20
CA THR A 29 13.62 2.85 7.63
C THR A 29 12.51 2.03 8.31
N ASP A 30 11.26 2.42 8.13
CA ASP A 30 10.08 1.76 8.72
C ASP A 30 8.75 2.39 8.27
N THR A 31 7.64 1.71 8.58
CA THR A 31 6.27 2.21 8.48
C THR A 31 5.55 1.94 9.82
N PRO A 32 5.88 2.69 10.88
CA PRO A 32 5.50 2.35 12.26
C PRO A 32 3.97 2.31 12.46
N GLU A 33 3.21 3.14 11.74
CA GLU A 33 1.76 3.14 11.80
C GLU A 33 1.16 1.80 11.35
N LEU A 34 1.76 1.16 10.35
CA LEU A 34 1.36 -0.16 9.86
C LEU A 34 1.70 -1.25 10.89
N TYR A 35 2.94 -1.26 11.35
CA TYR A 35 3.43 -2.37 12.19
C TYR A 35 2.81 -2.38 13.57
N GLN A 36 2.60 -1.22 14.18
CA GLN A 36 1.95 -1.07 15.49
C GLN A 36 0.48 -1.54 15.47
N HIS A 37 -0.19 -1.40 14.32
CA HIS A 37 -1.58 -1.85 14.20
C HIS A 37 -1.71 -3.36 14.01
N PHE A 38 -0.72 -4.01 13.41
CA PHE A 38 -0.75 -5.45 13.12
C PHE A 38 0.44 -6.21 13.70
N PRO A 39 0.75 -6.09 15.02
CA PRO A 39 1.98 -6.63 15.61
C PRO A 39 2.07 -8.16 15.57
N ASN A 40 0.96 -8.85 15.33
CA ASN A 40 0.89 -10.30 15.25
C ASN A 40 0.95 -10.85 13.82
N ALA A 41 0.99 -9.99 12.79
CA ALA A 41 1.13 -10.42 11.42
C ALA A 41 2.53 -10.99 11.17
N ARG A 42 2.65 -11.87 10.18
CA ARG A 42 3.96 -12.24 9.62
C ARG A 42 4.35 -11.19 8.58
N TYR A 43 5.55 -10.64 8.70
CA TYR A 43 6.04 -9.59 7.82
C TYR A 43 7.04 -10.12 6.79
N LEU A 44 6.90 -9.65 5.55
CA LEU A 44 7.95 -9.64 4.55
C LEU A 44 8.31 -8.19 4.25
N PHE A 45 9.55 -7.80 4.58
CA PHE A 45 10.12 -6.50 4.32
C PHE A 45 11.00 -6.59 3.07
N VAL A 46 10.74 -5.77 2.05
CA VAL A 46 11.48 -5.76 0.79
C VAL A 46 12.08 -4.39 0.55
N GLU A 47 13.41 -4.33 0.49
CA GLU A 47 14.16 -3.08 0.33
C GLU A 47 15.47 -3.35 -0.42
N PRO A 48 15.76 -2.67 -1.55
CA PRO A 48 16.97 -2.94 -2.32
C PRO A 48 18.26 -2.31 -1.76
N LEU A 49 18.16 -1.26 -0.93
CA LEU A 49 19.30 -0.51 -0.46
C LEU A 49 19.90 -1.14 0.80
N VAL A 50 21.16 -1.57 0.72
CA VAL A 50 21.90 -2.14 1.86
C VAL A 50 22.07 -1.15 3.00
N GLU A 51 21.98 0.14 2.73
CA GLU A 51 22.02 1.21 3.72
C GLU A 51 20.88 1.08 4.76
N PHE A 52 19.76 0.48 4.39
CA PHE A 52 18.62 0.24 5.28
C PHE A 52 18.64 -1.13 5.97
N GLU A 53 19.63 -1.99 5.67
CA GLU A 53 19.70 -3.33 6.30
C GLU A 53 19.69 -3.32 7.82
N PRO A 54 20.37 -2.39 8.54
CA PRO A 54 20.29 -2.32 10.00
C PRO A 54 18.87 -2.06 10.51
N SER A 55 18.08 -1.25 9.80
CA SER A 55 16.66 -1.01 10.12
C SER A 55 15.83 -2.27 9.90
N LEU A 56 16.02 -2.96 8.79
CA LEU A 56 15.34 -4.22 8.47
C LEU A 56 15.63 -5.31 9.52
N GLN A 57 16.88 -5.42 9.97
CA GLN A 57 17.26 -6.34 11.05
C GLN A 57 16.55 -6.02 12.36
N THR A 58 16.43 -4.73 12.70
CA THR A 58 15.70 -4.28 13.88
C THR A 58 14.21 -4.59 13.78
N LEU A 59 13.60 -4.37 12.61
CA LEU A 59 12.19 -4.71 12.36
C LEU A 59 11.95 -6.22 12.53
N CYS A 60 12.83 -7.07 11.98
CA CYS A 60 12.71 -8.52 12.12
C CYS A 60 12.93 -9.02 13.57
N GLN A 61 13.64 -8.28 14.40
CA GLN A 61 13.77 -8.57 15.85
C GLN A 61 12.53 -8.14 16.63
N THR A 62 11.86 -7.08 16.17
CA THR A 62 10.70 -6.49 16.86
C THR A 62 9.39 -7.17 16.46
N TYR A 63 9.25 -7.52 15.20
CA TYR A 63 8.07 -8.13 14.61
C TYR A 63 8.40 -9.51 14.05
N ASN A 64 7.40 -10.37 13.88
CA ASN A 64 7.57 -11.68 13.24
C ASN A 64 7.84 -11.49 11.73
N GLY A 65 9.06 -11.10 11.37
CA GLY A 65 9.42 -10.66 10.03
C GLY A 65 10.60 -11.40 9.42
N THR A 66 10.63 -11.38 8.11
CA THR A 66 11.78 -11.74 7.25
C THR A 66 12.02 -10.58 6.31
N TYR A 67 13.27 -10.26 6.00
CA TYR A 67 13.57 -9.24 5.00
C TYR A 67 14.29 -9.82 3.79
N MET A 68 14.18 -9.11 2.67
CA MET A 68 14.93 -9.36 1.44
C MET A 68 15.59 -8.07 0.97
N LEU A 69 16.92 -8.08 0.87
CA LEU A 69 17.70 -7.01 0.24
C LEU A 69 17.63 -7.16 -1.28
N ALA A 70 16.48 -6.75 -1.83
CA ALA A 70 16.18 -6.86 -3.25
C ALA A 70 15.11 -5.82 -3.63
N ALA A 71 15.05 -5.48 -4.90
CA ALA A 71 13.89 -4.80 -5.47
C ALA A 71 12.76 -5.82 -5.70
N ALA A 72 11.51 -5.39 -5.57
CA ALA A 72 10.38 -6.11 -6.11
C ALA A 72 10.05 -5.59 -7.52
N GLY A 73 9.62 -6.46 -8.42
CA GLY A 73 9.29 -6.07 -9.79
C GLY A 73 8.61 -7.17 -10.59
N ALA A 74 8.41 -6.94 -11.90
CA ALA A 74 7.66 -7.82 -12.78
C ALA A 74 8.37 -9.16 -13.10
N THR A 75 9.69 -9.23 -12.91
CA THR A 75 10.54 -10.39 -13.25
C THR A 75 11.54 -10.68 -12.15
N ASP A 76 11.98 -11.93 -12.07
CA ASP A 76 13.15 -12.31 -11.26
C ASP A 76 14.44 -12.03 -12.03
N GLY A 77 15.50 -11.58 -11.35
CA GLY A 77 16.80 -11.28 -11.95
C GLY A 77 17.53 -10.12 -11.28
N GLU A 78 17.99 -9.18 -12.07
CA GLU A 78 18.69 -7.98 -11.63
C GLU A 78 17.99 -6.72 -12.19
N LEU A 79 18.03 -5.66 -11.41
CA LEU A 79 17.49 -4.34 -11.76
C LEU A 79 18.56 -3.28 -11.54
N THR A 80 18.72 -2.37 -12.48
CA THR A 80 19.50 -1.14 -12.26
C THR A 80 18.56 -0.04 -11.76
N ILE A 81 18.89 0.52 -10.60
CA ILE A 81 18.18 1.62 -9.95
C ILE A 81 19.05 2.87 -9.90
N GLN A 82 18.44 4.03 -9.86
CA GLN A 82 19.08 5.34 -9.65
C GLN A 82 18.95 5.70 -8.17
N VAL A 83 20.06 5.62 -7.46
CA VAL A 83 20.12 5.89 -6.01
C VAL A 83 20.26 7.39 -5.81
N SER A 84 19.30 7.97 -5.10
CA SER A 84 19.35 9.39 -4.74
C SER A 84 20.28 9.63 -3.54
N PRO A 85 20.85 10.85 -3.40
CA PRO A 85 21.73 11.18 -2.28
C PRO A 85 21.06 11.06 -0.90
N ASP A 86 19.76 11.29 -0.82
CA ASP A 86 18.93 11.16 0.39
C ASP A 86 18.36 9.75 0.59
N LEU A 87 18.62 8.84 -0.37
CA LEU A 87 18.13 7.48 -0.47
C LEU A 87 16.61 7.35 -0.70
N GLY A 88 15.79 8.29 -0.21
CA GLY A 88 14.33 8.24 -0.30
C GLY A 88 13.77 8.39 -1.71
N GLY A 89 14.42 9.18 -2.55
CA GLY A 89 14.05 9.36 -3.97
C GLY A 89 14.66 8.31 -4.90
N THR A 90 15.05 7.15 -4.40
CA THR A 90 15.64 6.07 -5.20
C THR A 90 14.58 5.39 -6.04
N SER A 91 14.78 5.34 -7.37
CA SER A 91 13.84 4.77 -8.33
C SER A 91 14.55 3.96 -9.41
N LYS A 92 13.81 3.07 -10.09
CA LYS A 92 14.29 2.48 -11.35
C LYS A 92 14.23 3.48 -12.51
N PHE A 93 13.40 4.49 -12.41
CA PHE A 93 13.24 5.52 -13.43
C PHE A 93 14.25 6.65 -13.26
N GLU A 94 14.54 7.33 -14.35
CA GLU A 94 15.37 8.52 -14.33
C GLU A 94 14.57 9.70 -13.79
N LEU A 95 15.13 10.42 -12.82
CA LEU A 95 14.52 11.62 -12.27
C LEU A 95 14.48 12.73 -13.34
N ILE A 96 13.38 13.44 -13.47
CA ILE A 96 13.30 14.63 -14.35
C ILE A 96 14.30 15.68 -13.82
N ASN A 97 15.14 16.19 -14.71
CA ASN A 97 16.29 17.05 -14.37
C ASN A 97 17.34 16.35 -13.48
N ALA A 98 17.61 15.08 -13.73
CA ALA A 98 18.58 14.28 -12.96
C ALA A 98 19.99 14.88 -12.90
N GLU A 99 20.36 15.76 -13.87
CA GLU A 99 21.62 16.49 -13.87
C GLU A 99 21.80 17.45 -12.70
N ILE A 100 20.74 17.83 -12.00
CA ILE A 100 20.78 18.69 -10.81
C ILE A 100 21.11 17.86 -9.55
N PHE A 101 20.88 16.55 -9.61
CA PHE A 101 21.02 15.63 -8.48
C PHE A 101 22.18 14.67 -8.75
N ASP A 102 22.99 14.38 -7.73
CA ASP A 102 24.08 13.40 -7.80
C ASP A 102 23.54 11.96 -7.70
N MET A 103 22.74 11.56 -8.69
CA MET A 103 22.16 10.21 -8.77
C MET A 103 23.23 9.19 -9.14
N LYS A 104 23.19 8.01 -8.49
CA LYS A 104 24.17 6.93 -8.74
C LYS A 104 23.46 5.66 -9.18
N SER A 105 23.84 5.15 -10.34
CA SER A 105 23.33 3.85 -10.80
C SER A 105 23.87 2.71 -9.94
N ARG A 106 22.99 1.80 -9.54
CA ARG A 106 23.31 0.58 -8.80
C ARG A 106 22.51 -0.59 -9.32
N THR A 107 23.15 -1.73 -9.54
CA THR A 107 22.46 -2.98 -9.85
C THR A 107 22.19 -3.74 -8.56
N VAL A 108 20.93 -4.17 -8.40
CA VAL A 108 20.43 -4.90 -7.23
C VAL A 108 19.69 -6.16 -7.68
N PRO A 109 19.60 -7.21 -6.85
CA PRO A 109 18.70 -8.34 -7.11
C PRO A 109 17.25 -7.85 -7.23
N GLN A 110 16.48 -8.51 -8.11
CA GLN A 110 15.06 -8.27 -8.26
C GLN A 110 14.29 -9.59 -8.18
N PHE A 111 13.19 -9.58 -7.45
CA PHE A 111 12.28 -10.73 -7.37
C PHE A 111 10.84 -10.31 -7.54
N ARG A 112 10.03 -11.23 -8.10
CA ARG A 112 8.57 -11.09 -8.10
C ARG A 112 8.01 -11.34 -6.71
N ILE A 113 6.94 -10.68 -6.36
CA ILE A 113 6.19 -10.98 -5.14
C ILE A 113 5.73 -12.45 -5.15
N ASP A 114 5.30 -12.98 -6.29
CA ASP A 114 4.92 -14.39 -6.45
C ASP A 114 6.04 -15.36 -6.04
N THR A 115 7.29 -15.05 -6.45
CA THR A 115 8.46 -15.86 -6.10
C THR A 115 8.76 -15.81 -4.60
N MET A 116 8.75 -14.60 -4.02
CA MET A 116 8.96 -14.40 -2.58
C MET A 116 7.86 -15.08 -1.75
N TRP A 117 6.61 -14.91 -2.17
CA TRP A 117 5.43 -15.51 -1.52
C TRP A 117 5.54 -17.03 -1.42
N ASN A 118 5.84 -17.67 -2.54
CA ASN A 118 5.96 -19.13 -2.60
C ASN A 118 7.18 -19.65 -1.85
N THR A 119 8.34 -18.97 -1.98
CA THR A 119 9.58 -19.36 -1.30
C THR A 119 9.46 -19.30 0.21
N LEU A 120 8.74 -18.30 0.71
CA LEU A 120 8.55 -18.08 2.14
C LEU A 120 7.26 -18.73 2.67
N GLU A 121 6.50 -19.43 1.84
CA GLU A 121 5.23 -20.08 2.20
C GLU A 121 4.28 -19.10 2.94
N LEU A 122 4.10 -17.90 2.37
CA LEU A 122 3.22 -16.89 2.93
C LEU A 122 1.75 -17.28 2.70
N VAL A 123 0.87 -16.81 3.57
CA VAL A 123 -0.56 -17.14 3.52
C VAL A 123 -1.43 -15.90 3.74
N GLY A 124 -2.61 -15.89 3.14
CA GLY A 124 -3.61 -14.83 3.34
C GLY A 124 -4.58 -15.15 4.51
N PRO A 125 -5.46 -14.21 4.89
CA PRO A 125 -5.61 -12.90 4.25
C PRO A 125 -4.41 -11.98 4.49
N ALA A 126 -4.02 -11.21 3.48
CA ALA A 126 -2.83 -10.41 3.52
C ALA A 126 -3.08 -8.94 3.21
N MET A 127 -2.10 -8.10 3.55
CA MET A 127 -1.98 -6.70 3.14
C MET A 127 -0.67 -6.51 2.38
N LEU A 128 -0.71 -5.68 1.34
CA LEU A 128 0.45 -5.23 0.58
C LEU A 128 0.56 -3.71 0.68
N LYS A 129 1.74 -3.20 1.05
CA LYS A 129 2.11 -1.78 0.89
C LYS A 129 3.22 -1.73 -0.16
N VAL A 130 3.11 -0.81 -1.12
CA VAL A 130 4.13 -0.58 -2.15
C VAL A 130 4.42 0.91 -2.26
N ASP A 131 5.69 1.25 -2.10
CA ASP A 131 6.23 2.58 -2.17
C ASP A 131 7.64 2.47 -2.75
N VAL A 132 7.73 2.46 -4.07
CA VAL A 132 8.96 2.18 -4.82
C VAL A 132 9.25 3.26 -5.87
N GLN A 133 8.71 4.44 -5.61
CA GLN A 133 8.99 5.64 -6.37
C GLN A 133 8.74 5.48 -7.89
N GLY A 134 7.48 5.08 -8.22
CA GLY A 134 6.97 5.00 -9.59
C GLY A 134 6.91 3.60 -10.21
N ALA A 135 7.51 2.57 -9.57
CA ALA A 135 7.52 1.20 -10.13
C ALA A 135 6.44 0.26 -9.52
N GLU A 136 5.42 0.82 -8.85
CA GLU A 136 4.39 0.06 -8.12
C GLU A 136 3.60 -0.87 -9.05
N ILE A 137 3.31 -0.45 -10.28
CA ILE A 137 2.62 -1.31 -11.27
C ILE A 137 3.46 -2.54 -11.62
N GLU A 138 4.79 -2.40 -11.70
CA GLU A 138 5.67 -3.55 -11.97
C GLU A 138 5.75 -4.51 -10.78
N VAL A 139 5.73 -3.98 -9.56
CA VAL A 139 5.59 -4.81 -8.35
C VAL A 139 4.28 -5.61 -8.39
N LEU A 140 3.17 -4.96 -8.75
CA LEU A 140 1.87 -5.62 -8.90
C LEU A 140 1.84 -6.65 -10.02
N GLN A 141 2.56 -6.42 -11.14
CA GLN A 141 2.76 -7.41 -12.20
C GLN A 141 3.50 -8.64 -11.68
N GLY A 142 4.47 -8.45 -10.78
CA GLY A 142 5.17 -9.55 -10.11
C GLY A 142 4.36 -10.26 -9.03
N ALA A 143 3.17 -9.77 -8.70
CA ALA A 143 2.25 -10.36 -7.73
C ALA A 143 1.01 -11.01 -8.37
N GLU A 144 0.94 -11.13 -9.70
CA GLU A 144 -0.25 -11.51 -10.46
C GLU A 144 -0.89 -12.83 -9.98
N ALA A 145 -0.08 -13.85 -9.65
CA ALA A 145 -0.56 -15.15 -9.21
C ALA A 145 -1.01 -15.15 -7.74
N THR A 146 -0.50 -14.21 -6.93
CA THR A 146 -0.76 -14.14 -5.49
C THR A 146 -1.67 -12.96 -5.10
N LEU A 147 -2.03 -12.11 -6.08
CA LEU A 147 -2.77 -10.86 -5.85
C LEU A 147 -4.07 -11.09 -5.07
N ASP A 148 -4.77 -12.19 -5.35
CA ASP A 148 -6.01 -12.54 -4.66
C ASP A 148 -5.86 -12.82 -3.15
N ASN A 149 -4.63 -13.00 -2.64
CA ASN A 149 -4.42 -13.14 -1.20
C ASN A 149 -4.48 -11.79 -0.46
N PHE A 150 -4.31 -10.68 -1.19
CA PHE A 150 -4.30 -9.35 -0.59
C PHE A 150 -5.71 -8.76 -0.51
N GLU A 151 -6.20 -8.60 0.70
CA GLU A 151 -7.50 -7.96 0.97
C GLU A 151 -7.41 -6.42 0.89
N ILE A 152 -6.25 -5.88 1.22
CA ILE A 152 -5.93 -4.46 1.19
C ILE A 152 -4.59 -4.28 0.48
N ILE A 153 -4.54 -3.34 -0.45
CA ILE A 153 -3.31 -2.91 -1.12
C ILE A 153 -3.21 -1.40 -0.95
N VAL A 154 -2.09 -0.94 -0.40
CA VAL A 154 -1.76 0.49 -0.27
C VAL A 154 -0.64 0.79 -1.26
N LEU A 155 -0.87 1.76 -2.13
CA LEU A 155 0.10 2.20 -3.13
C LEU A 155 0.41 3.68 -2.92
N GLU A 156 1.69 4.04 -2.96
CA GLU A 156 2.08 5.42 -3.21
C GLU A 156 1.85 5.72 -4.70
N VAL A 157 1.07 6.75 -4.98
CA VAL A 157 0.62 7.06 -6.34
C VAL A 157 0.99 8.50 -6.71
N GLY A 158 1.83 8.66 -7.73
CA GLY A 158 2.16 9.96 -8.30
C GLY A 158 0.94 10.61 -8.98
N LEU A 159 0.73 11.89 -8.74
CA LEU A 159 -0.24 12.72 -9.46
C LEU A 159 0.43 13.53 -10.57
N THR A 160 1.73 13.75 -10.45
CA THR A 160 2.57 14.40 -11.43
C THR A 160 3.73 13.48 -11.80
N GLU A 161 4.22 13.62 -13.02
CA GLU A 161 5.41 12.89 -13.45
C GLU A 161 6.64 13.54 -12.80
N VAL A 162 7.30 12.81 -11.90
CA VAL A 162 8.56 13.19 -11.25
C VAL A 162 9.72 12.44 -11.87
N TYR A 163 9.49 11.21 -12.28
CA TYR A 163 10.43 10.37 -13.00
C TYR A 163 9.96 10.17 -14.44
N VAL A 164 10.89 10.10 -15.38
CA VAL A 164 10.59 10.00 -16.81
C VAL A 164 9.81 8.72 -17.11
N GLY A 165 8.58 8.87 -17.59
CA GLY A 165 7.71 7.76 -17.98
C GLY A 165 7.11 6.96 -16.83
N GLN A 166 7.16 7.46 -15.58
CA GLN A 166 6.47 6.82 -14.49
C GLN A 166 4.96 6.82 -14.70
N PRO A 167 4.24 5.78 -14.24
CA PRO A 167 2.79 5.81 -14.16
C PRO A 167 2.30 6.93 -13.25
N ILE A 168 1.15 7.51 -13.55
CA ILE A 168 0.48 8.49 -12.69
C ILE A 168 -0.93 8.00 -12.33
N PHE A 169 -1.65 8.73 -11.51
CA PHE A 169 -2.91 8.35 -10.86
C PHE A 169 -3.87 7.52 -11.73
N HIS A 170 -4.13 7.94 -12.97
CA HIS A 170 -5.11 7.23 -13.81
C HIS A 170 -4.64 5.84 -14.26
N ASP A 171 -3.32 5.62 -14.40
CA ASP A 171 -2.74 4.33 -14.78
C ASP A 171 -2.96 3.30 -13.68
N TYR A 172 -2.74 3.71 -12.42
CA TYR A 172 -2.97 2.85 -11.25
C TYR A 172 -4.45 2.45 -11.13
N ILE A 173 -5.36 3.43 -11.32
CA ILE A 173 -6.81 3.16 -11.29
C ILE A 173 -7.20 2.17 -12.38
N ALA A 174 -6.72 2.37 -13.61
CA ALA A 174 -7.01 1.49 -14.75
C ALA A 174 -6.46 0.07 -14.51
N TYR A 175 -5.21 -0.03 -14.01
CA TYR A 175 -4.56 -1.30 -13.72
C TYR A 175 -5.30 -2.10 -12.64
N MET A 176 -5.63 -1.47 -11.53
CA MET A 176 -6.30 -2.11 -10.39
C MET A 176 -7.75 -2.49 -10.71
N ALA A 177 -8.45 -1.66 -11.51
CA ALA A 177 -9.82 -1.95 -11.92
C ALA A 177 -9.92 -3.22 -12.78
N GLN A 178 -8.95 -3.50 -13.65
CA GLN A 178 -8.87 -4.73 -14.46
C GLN A 178 -8.67 -5.99 -13.58
N ARG A 179 -8.16 -5.83 -12.36
CA ARG A 179 -7.90 -6.90 -11.38
C ARG A 179 -8.95 -6.99 -10.28
N ASN A 180 -10.12 -6.38 -10.52
CA ASN A 180 -11.23 -6.35 -9.56
C ASN A 180 -10.92 -5.67 -8.23
N TYR A 181 -9.97 -4.73 -8.20
CA TYR A 181 -9.74 -3.83 -7.08
C TYR A 181 -10.35 -2.47 -7.36
N VAL A 182 -10.77 -1.81 -6.30
CA VAL A 182 -11.34 -0.46 -6.34
C VAL A 182 -10.75 0.41 -5.25
N VAL A 183 -10.66 1.70 -5.50
CA VAL A 183 -10.24 2.66 -4.47
C VAL A 183 -11.20 2.62 -3.29
N TYR A 184 -10.64 2.58 -2.10
CA TYR A 184 -11.38 2.55 -0.85
C TYR A 184 -11.19 3.84 -0.05
N ASP A 185 -9.93 4.32 0.05
CA ASP A 185 -9.61 5.53 0.81
C ASP A 185 -8.34 6.20 0.27
N ILE A 186 -8.10 7.42 0.73
CA ILE A 186 -6.84 8.16 0.58
C ILE A 186 -6.35 8.44 2.00
N ILE A 187 -5.15 7.98 2.36
CA ILE A 187 -4.66 8.01 3.74
C ILE A 187 -3.44 8.91 3.97
N HIS A 188 -2.85 9.41 2.89
CA HIS A 188 -1.77 10.40 2.93
C HIS A 188 -1.80 11.27 1.67
N ALA A 189 -1.27 12.48 1.78
CA ALA A 189 -1.09 13.40 0.66
C ALA A 189 0.26 14.12 0.81
N GLY A 190 1.14 13.92 -0.16
CA GLY A 190 2.46 14.53 -0.24
C GLY A 190 2.44 15.77 -1.15
N TYR A 191 2.90 16.89 -0.61
CA TYR A 191 2.98 18.16 -1.33
C TYR A 191 4.44 18.53 -1.58
N GLY A 192 4.75 18.99 -2.78
CA GLY A 192 6.03 19.58 -3.09
C GLY A 192 6.19 20.98 -2.48
N ASP A 193 7.41 21.53 -2.54
CA ASP A 193 7.76 22.83 -1.97
C ASP A 193 6.90 23.99 -2.47
N THR A 194 6.34 23.88 -3.67
CA THR A 194 5.43 24.87 -4.25
C THR A 194 3.98 24.76 -3.78
N GLY A 195 3.67 23.77 -2.92
CA GLY A 195 2.31 23.46 -2.51
C GLY A 195 1.52 22.64 -3.54
N LEU A 196 2.17 22.16 -4.60
CA LEU A 196 1.56 21.24 -5.56
C LEU A 196 1.40 19.87 -4.90
N LEU A 197 0.21 19.26 -5.00
CA LEU A 197 -0.02 17.88 -4.60
C LEU A 197 0.68 16.95 -5.60
N CYS A 198 1.73 16.27 -5.16
CA CYS A 198 2.59 15.44 -6.00
C CYS A 198 2.24 13.95 -5.94
N GLN A 199 1.87 13.46 -4.76
CA GLN A 199 1.61 12.04 -4.53
C GLN A 199 0.56 11.83 -3.43
N ILE A 200 -0.04 10.66 -3.42
CA ILE A 200 -1.01 10.23 -2.40
C ILE A 200 -0.84 8.75 -2.11
N ASP A 201 -1.15 8.33 -0.88
CA ASP A 201 -1.29 6.92 -0.56
C ASP A 201 -2.74 6.49 -0.78
N LEU A 202 -2.94 5.67 -1.81
CA LEU A 202 -4.23 5.11 -2.17
C LEU A 202 -4.40 3.71 -1.58
N VAL A 203 -5.53 3.52 -0.93
CA VAL A 203 -5.97 2.21 -0.46
C VAL A 203 -6.90 1.58 -1.49
N PHE A 204 -6.55 0.38 -1.92
CA PHE A 204 -7.37 -0.46 -2.77
C PHE A 204 -7.88 -1.67 -2.01
N VAL A 205 -9.11 -2.08 -2.29
CA VAL A 205 -9.73 -3.30 -1.77
C VAL A 205 -10.42 -4.06 -2.90
N LYS A 206 -10.65 -5.34 -2.72
CA LYS A 206 -11.40 -6.15 -3.70
C LYS A 206 -12.79 -5.56 -3.92
N ARG A 207 -13.23 -5.48 -5.18
CA ARG A 207 -14.54 -4.94 -5.57
C ARG A 207 -15.70 -5.65 -4.85
N THR A 208 -15.57 -6.94 -4.61
CA THR A 208 -16.59 -7.80 -3.96
C THR A 208 -16.12 -8.33 -2.61
N GLY A 209 -15.04 -7.75 -2.05
CA GLY A 209 -14.47 -8.16 -0.75
C GLY A 209 -15.24 -7.63 0.46
N GLN A 210 -14.79 -8.05 1.64
CA GLN A 210 -15.42 -7.72 2.93
C GLN A 210 -15.49 -6.21 3.22
N PHE A 211 -14.63 -5.40 2.59
CA PHE A 211 -14.58 -3.95 2.80
C PHE A 211 -15.56 -3.17 1.91
N ARG A 212 -16.23 -3.86 0.96
CA ARG A 212 -17.22 -3.21 0.08
C ARG A 212 -18.63 -3.51 0.58
N GLN A 213 -19.23 -2.54 1.20
CA GLN A 213 -20.67 -2.59 1.49
C GLN A 213 -21.42 -2.06 0.28
N ASP A 214 -22.47 -2.78 -0.13
CA ASP A 214 -23.39 -2.27 -1.14
C ASP A 214 -24.02 -0.96 -0.61
N LEU A 215 -23.91 0.09 -1.41
CA LEU A 215 -24.48 1.39 -1.07
C LEU A 215 -25.98 1.30 -0.74
N ARG A 216 -26.71 0.37 -1.40
CA ARG A 216 -28.11 0.10 -1.09
C ARG A 216 -28.29 -0.40 0.34
N SER A 217 -27.45 -1.31 0.80
CA SER A 217 -27.53 -1.83 2.17
C SER A 217 -27.25 -0.76 3.22
N ILE A 218 -26.40 0.22 2.90
CA ILE A 218 -26.11 1.37 3.77
C ILE A 218 -27.36 2.29 3.84
N ILE A 219 -27.90 2.64 2.67
CA ILE A 219 -29.11 3.49 2.56
C ILE A 219 -30.31 2.84 3.25
N ASP A 220 -30.49 1.53 3.08
CA ASP A 220 -31.59 0.80 3.72
C ASP A 220 -31.43 0.74 5.25
N LYS A 221 -30.22 0.60 5.76
CA LYS A 221 -29.92 0.68 7.21
C LYS A 221 -30.22 2.08 7.76
N GLU A 222 -29.78 3.14 7.08
CA GLU A 222 -30.02 4.52 7.48
C GLU A 222 -31.53 4.86 7.46
N LYS A 223 -32.24 4.43 6.42
CA LYS A 223 -33.71 4.58 6.33
C LYS A 223 -34.43 3.84 7.44
N ALA A 224 -34.01 2.60 7.73
CA ALA A 224 -34.59 1.80 8.81
C ALA A 224 -34.34 2.44 10.17
N GLN A 225 -33.18 3.02 10.40
CA GLN A 225 -32.82 3.72 11.63
C GLN A 225 -33.63 5.03 11.80
N SER A 226 -33.77 5.80 10.71
CA SER A 226 -34.59 7.01 10.69
C SER A 226 -36.08 6.71 10.93
N LEU A 227 -36.60 5.65 10.33
CA LEU A 227 -37.98 5.20 10.54
C LEU A 227 -38.21 4.72 11.98
N ASN A 228 -37.28 4.07 12.61
CA ASN A 228 -37.36 3.64 14.00
C ASN A 228 -37.32 4.84 14.96
N ASN A 229 -36.48 5.83 14.69
CA ASN A 229 -36.44 7.08 15.46
C ASN A 229 -37.76 7.87 15.32
N TYR A 230 -38.33 7.93 14.11
CA TYR A 230 -39.64 8.60 13.89
C TYR A 230 -40.78 7.88 14.60
N LYS A 231 -40.81 6.55 14.63
CA LYS A 231 -41.81 5.77 15.39
C LYS A 231 -41.65 5.91 16.90
N GLY A 232 -40.40 6.08 17.38
CA GLY A 232 -40.11 6.35 18.79
C GLY A 232 -40.67 7.70 19.27
N ILE A 233 -40.57 8.73 18.43
CA ILE A 233 -41.13 10.07 18.73
C ILE A 233 -42.67 10.04 18.80
N LYS A 234 -43.34 9.34 17.89
CA LYS A 234 -44.81 9.22 17.90
C LYS A 234 -45.38 8.41 19.05
N ARG A 235 -44.62 7.61 19.77
CA ARG A 235 -45.07 6.87 20.95
C ARG A 235 -45.08 7.70 22.25
N ASN A 236 -44.37 8.83 22.26
CA ASN A 236 -44.30 9.70 23.43
C ASN A 236 -45.35 10.83 23.45
N ASP A 237 -46.14 10.98 22.37
CA ASP A 237 -47.17 12.02 22.26
C ASP A 237 -48.55 11.55 22.74
N ASN A 238 -48.67 10.40 23.38
CA ASN A 238 -49.87 9.88 24.00
C ASN A 238 -49.71 9.72 25.52
N ILE A 239 -49.55 10.86 26.25
CA ILE A 239 -49.75 10.97 27.68
C ILE A 239 -50.61 12.22 27.93
#